data_1fe0fbefd38df8b8dcce84c8fdb05e31
#
_entry.id   1fe0fbefd38df8b8dcce84c8fdb05e31
#
_cell.length_a   1.000
_cell.length_b   1.000
_cell.length_c   1.000
_cell.angle_alpha   90.00
_cell.angle_beta   90.00
_cell.angle_gamma   90.00
#
_symmetry.space_group_name_H-M   'P 1'
#
loop_
_entity.id
_entity.type
_entity.pdbx_description
1 polymer ?
#
loop_
_entity_poly.entity_id
_entity_poly.type
_entity_poly.pdbx_seq_one_letter_code
_entity_poly.pdbx_strand_id
1 'polypeptide(L)'
;MTSSTAPAGANPESTVVDGVHYHQHDIVIVGAGGAGMRAAIEAGPHASTAVISKLYPTRSHTGAAQGGMAAALANVEEDNWEWHTFDTIKGGDYLVDQDAAEILAKEAIDAVIDLENMGLPFNRTPEGKIDQRRFGGHTRDHGKSPVRRACYAADRTGHMILQTLYQNCVKRGINFFNEYYVLDLVMTNVDGVDQPSAVVALDLSSGELHVFQGKAFIFATGGFGKIYKTTSNAHTLTGDGVGIVWRKGLPLEDMEFFQFHPTGLAGLGILLTEGARGEGAILRNASGERFMERYAPTIKDLAPRDIVSRCMLKEVAEGRGAGPEKDYLYLDCTHLGKELLETKLPDITEFARTYLGVDPVTEPVPVMPTAHYAMGGIPTNVKAEVWRNNEVVVPGLYAAGECACVSVHGSNRLGTNSLLDINVFGKRAGINAVEYVKTASFVPLPTDPAGEVRELLEGIRSSTGTERIAVLRKILQEEMDKKAQVFRTDESLAEVTETIHLLRQRYKNIGVQDKGRRFNTDLLEAVELGFLLDLAEVVVYSARNRKESRGGHQREDYLVRDDENYLKHTMAYLKGDAMSADAADHIKLDWKPVVITRYQPMERKY
;
A
#
# COMPACT_ATOMS: atom_id res chain seq x y z
N MET A 1 30.30 1.64 -38.51
CA MET A 1 29.59 2.51 -37.55
C MET A 1 29.49 1.71 -36.25
N THR A 2 30.39 1.99 -35.32
CA THR A 2 30.46 1.30 -34.02
C THR A 2 29.49 1.97 -33.09
N SER A 3 28.38 1.30 -32.76
CA SER A 3 27.49 1.76 -31.67
C SER A 3 28.21 1.52 -30.34
N SER A 4 28.61 2.57 -29.70
CA SER A 4 29.09 2.55 -28.31
C SER A 4 27.90 2.27 -27.40
N THR A 5 27.79 1.02 -26.97
CA THR A 5 26.91 0.69 -25.83
C THR A 5 27.60 1.18 -24.56
N ALA A 6 27.04 2.19 -23.92
CA ALA A 6 27.45 2.59 -22.58
C ALA A 6 27.26 1.41 -21.60
N PRO A 7 28.15 1.21 -20.61
CA PRO A 7 28.00 0.15 -19.64
C PRO A 7 26.73 0.34 -18.81
N ALA A 8 26.00 -0.76 -18.58
CA ALA A 8 24.84 -0.78 -17.70
C ALA A 8 25.25 -0.28 -16.30
N GLY A 9 24.67 0.84 -15.85
CA GLY A 9 24.93 1.44 -14.55
C GLY A 9 25.51 2.87 -14.57
N ALA A 10 25.80 3.45 -15.75
CA ALA A 10 26.14 4.86 -15.83
C ALA A 10 24.83 5.69 -15.83
N ASN A 11 24.60 6.51 -14.81
CA ASN A 11 23.56 7.53 -14.87
C ASN A 11 23.76 8.39 -16.12
N PRO A 12 22.69 8.69 -16.90
CA PRO A 12 22.81 9.60 -18.02
C PRO A 12 23.34 10.96 -17.51
N GLU A 13 24.19 11.60 -18.34
CA GLU A 13 24.79 12.87 -17.99
C GLU A 13 23.72 13.88 -17.58
N SER A 14 23.81 14.40 -16.33
CA SER A 14 22.97 15.48 -15.85
C SER A 14 23.58 16.82 -16.23
N THR A 15 22.74 17.79 -16.57
CA THR A 15 23.16 19.18 -16.69
C THR A 15 23.02 19.85 -15.32
N VAL A 16 24.07 20.50 -14.84
CA VAL A 16 24.06 21.22 -13.55
C VAL A 16 23.82 22.72 -13.77
N VAL A 17 22.78 23.23 -13.14
CA VAL A 17 22.46 24.67 -13.16
C VAL A 17 22.23 25.11 -11.72
N ASP A 18 22.96 26.11 -11.26
CA ASP A 18 22.89 26.69 -9.91
C ASP A 18 22.94 25.62 -8.78
N GLY A 19 23.76 24.55 -8.98
CA GLY A 19 23.92 23.48 -8.01
C GLY A 19 22.77 22.45 -7.99
N VAL A 20 21.88 22.51 -8.97
CA VAL A 20 20.80 21.52 -9.17
C VAL A 20 21.08 20.68 -10.40
N HIS A 21 20.91 19.38 -10.30
CA HIS A 21 21.10 18.45 -11.40
C HIS A 21 19.81 18.25 -12.17
N TYR A 22 19.85 18.38 -13.49
CA TYR A 22 18.69 18.20 -14.38
C TYR A 22 18.83 16.96 -15.23
N HIS A 23 17.81 16.12 -15.19
CA HIS A 23 17.67 14.91 -15.99
C HIS A 23 16.44 15.03 -16.88
N GLN A 24 16.45 14.38 -18.03
CA GLN A 24 15.30 14.35 -18.93
C GLN A 24 15.04 12.91 -19.40
N HIS A 25 13.81 12.43 -19.18
CA HIS A 25 13.35 11.11 -19.59
C HIS A 25 11.92 11.20 -20.13
N ASP A 26 11.54 10.31 -21.05
CA ASP A 26 10.15 10.26 -21.50
C ASP A 26 9.20 9.86 -20.37
N ILE A 27 9.59 8.85 -19.56
CA ILE A 27 8.81 8.34 -18.44
C ILE A 27 9.65 8.36 -17.17
N VAL A 28 9.10 8.92 -16.10
CA VAL A 28 9.69 8.96 -14.76
C VAL A 28 8.82 8.15 -13.81
N ILE A 29 9.39 7.11 -13.21
CA ILE A 29 8.71 6.23 -12.26
C ILE A 29 9.22 6.52 -10.86
N VAL A 30 8.32 6.86 -9.95
CA VAL A 30 8.62 7.16 -8.55
C VAL A 30 8.26 5.95 -7.69
N GLY A 31 9.28 5.23 -7.22
CA GLY A 31 9.17 3.99 -6.46
C GLY A 31 9.62 2.76 -7.23
N ALA A 32 10.55 2.00 -6.63
CA ALA A 32 11.10 0.76 -7.20
C ALA A 32 10.56 -0.49 -6.47
N GLY A 33 9.31 -0.45 -6.02
CA GLY A 33 8.58 -1.63 -5.57
C GLY A 33 8.07 -2.47 -6.74
N GLY A 34 7.26 -3.48 -6.44
CA GLY A 34 6.72 -4.39 -7.46
C GLY A 34 5.97 -3.65 -8.58
N ALA A 35 5.11 -2.69 -8.24
CA ALA A 35 4.35 -1.92 -9.23
C ALA A 35 5.26 -1.07 -10.13
N GLY A 36 6.22 -0.34 -9.55
CA GLY A 36 7.13 0.51 -10.31
C GLY A 36 8.06 -0.29 -11.23
N MET A 37 8.62 -1.40 -10.75
CA MET A 37 9.45 -2.27 -11.57
C MET A 37 8.64 -2.99 -12.66
N ARG A 38 7.39 -3.39 -12.36
CA ARG A 38 6.50 -3.97 -13.37
C ARG A 38 6.20 -2.97 -14.49
N ALA A 39 5.93 -1.70 -14.13
CA ALA A 39 5.75 -0.61 -15.10
C ALA A 39 7.05 -0.36 -15.91
N ALA A 40 8.21 -0.35 -15.26
CA ALA A 40 9.49 -0.12 -15.91
C ALA A 40 9.84 -1.23 -16.95
N ILE A 41 9.48 -2.49 -16.65
CA ILE A 41 9.67 -3.62 -17.58
C ILE A 41 8.89 -3.40 -18.87
N GLU A 42 7.69 -2.84 -18.80
CA GLU A 42 6.87 -2.50 -19.98
C GLU A 42 7.37 -1.23 -20.69
N ALA A 43 7.75 -0.22 -19.93
CA ALA A 43 8.10 1.10 -20.47
C ALA A 43 9.51 1.14 -21.10
N GLY A 44 10.50 0.56 -20.43
CA GLY A 44 11.92 0.70 -20.79
C GLY A 44 12.31 0.28 -22.20
N PRO A 45 11.73 -0.78 -22.79
CA PRO A 45 12.01 -1.15 -24.19
C PRO A 45 11.51 -0.13 -25.21
N HIS A 46 10.60 0.76 -24.84
CA HIS A 46 9.88 1.64 -25.77
C HIS A 46 10.12 3.13 -25.56
N ALA A 47 10.59 3.55 -24.38
CA ALA A 47 10.78 4.94 -24.00
C ALA A 47 11.96 5.10 -23.05
N SER A 48 12.61 6.26 -23.08
CA SER A 48 13.62 6.62 -22.07
C SER A 48 12.95 6.64 -20.69
N THR A 49 13.34 5.72 -19.80
CA THR A 49 12.68 5.50 -18.52
C THR A 49 13.66 5.63 -17.36
N ALA A 50 13.34 6.47 -16.37
CA ALA A 50 14.03 6.55 -15.10
C ALA A 50 13.17 5.97 -13.98
N VAL A 51 13.78 5.16 -13.10
CA VAL A 51 13.15 4.68 -11.87
C VAL A 51 13.86 5.30 -10.67
N ILE A 52 13.15 6.10 -9.89
CA ILE A 52 13.67 6.83 -8.73
C ILE A 52 13.20 6.12 -7.46
N SER A 53 14.11 5.75 -6.60
CA SER A 53 13.81 5.01 -5.37
C SER A 53 14.47 5.61 -4.15
N LYS A 54 13.68 5.83 -3.11
CA LYS A 54 14.13 6.28 -1.77
C LYS A 54 15.10 5.28 -1.12
N LEU A 55 14.93 3.99 -1.46
CA LEU A 55 15.77 2.89 -0.99
C LEU A 55 16.39 2.16 -2.18
N TYR A 56 17.34 1.29 -1.88
CA TYR A 56 17.77 0.29 -2.85
C TYR A 56 16.58 -0.62 -3.22
N PRO A 57 16.32 -0.91 -4.51
CA PRO A 57 15.08 -1.56 -4.97
C PRO A 57 14.72 -2.86 -4.24
N THR A 58 15.73 -3.70 -3.94
CA THR A 58 15.51 -4.99 -3.24
C THR A 58 15.17 -4.83 -1.75
N ARG A 59 15.14 -3.61 -1.22
CA ARG A 59 14.67 -3.27 0.13
C ARG A 59 13.21 -2.81 0.16
N SER A 60 12.54 -2.80 -1.00
CA SER A 60 11.12 -2.43 -1.08
C SER A 60 10.23 -3.35 -0.24
N HIS A 61 9.15 -2.76 0.31
CA HIS A 61 8.16 -3.47 1.13
C HIS A 61 7.48 -4.65 0.42
N THR A 62 7.43 -4.65 -0.92
CA THR A 62 6.95 -5.82 -1.69
C THR A 62 7.64 -7.10 -1.24
N GLY A 63 8.92 -7.04 -0.86
CA GLY A 63 9.69 -8.18 -0.35
C GLY A 63 9.18 -8.77 0.96
N ALA A 64 8.40 -8.02 1.75
CA ALA A 64 7.82 -8.48 3.00
C ALA A 64 6.48 -9.25 2.83
N ALA A 65 5.91 -9.29 1.62
CA ALA A 65 4.67 -9.99 1.37
C ALA A 65 4.88 -11.50 1.30
N GLN A 66 4.13 -12.24 2.11
CA GLN A 66 4.33 -13.67 2.35
C GLN A 66 3.29 -14.56 1.66
N GLY A 67 2.08 -14.03 1.46
CA GLY A 67 0.87 -14.82 1.20
C GLY A 67 0.85 -15.58 -0.11
N GLY A 68 1.11 -14.91 -1.20
CA GLY A 68 0.93 -15.41 -2.55
C GLY A 68 0.21 -14.40 -3.45
N MET A 69 -0.07 -14.80 -4.68
CA MET A 69 -0.73 -14.03 -5.72
C MET A 69 -1.93 -14.81 -6.24
N ALA A 70 -3.13 -14.22 -6.15
CA ALA A 70 -4.36 -14.90 -6.58
C ALA A 70 -4.42 -15.00 -8.11
N ALA A 71 -4.72 -16.20 -8.62
CA ALA A 71 -5.07 -16.42 -10.01
C ALA A 71 -5.88 -17.71 -10.17
N ALA A 72 -6.97 -17.66 -10.91
CA ALA A 72 -7.85 -18.80 -11.13
C ALA A 72 -7.28 -19.76 -12.19
N LEU A 73 -6.12 -20.40 -11.89
CA LEU A 73 -5.44 -21.31 -12.81
C LEU A 73 -6.13 -22.68 -12.95
N ALA A 74 -6.95 -23.04 -11.97
CA ALA A 74 -7.58 -24.37 -11.88
C ALA A 74 -6.58 -25.55 -11.92
N ASN A 75 -5.37 -25.35 -11.40
CA ASN A 75 -4.33 -26.38 -11.42
C ASN A 75 -4.56 -27.49 -10.39
N VAL A 76 -5.17 -27.16 -9.24
CA VAL A 76 -5.34 -28.03 -8.08
C VAL A 76 -6.81 -28.37 -7.86
N GLU A 77 -7.68 -27.37 -7.98
CA GLU A 77 -9.14 -27.50 -7.84
C GLU A 77 -9.79 -26.73 -8.99
N GLU A 78 -11.05 -27.06 -9.33
CA GLU A 78 -11.83 -26.28 -10.30
C GLU A 78 -12.00 -24.84 -9.82
N ASP A 79 -11.66 -23.88 -10.67
CA ASP A 79 -11.74 -22.45 -10.39
C ASP A 79 -11.90 -21.67 -11.70
N ASN A 80 -12.41 -20.44 -11.64
CA ASN A 80 -12.50 -19.53 -12.77
C ASN A 80 -12.43 -18.06 -12.35
N TRP A 81 -12.13 -17.17 -13.29
CA TRP A 81 -11.99 -15.75 -13.05
C TRP A 81 -13.29 -15.07 -12.59
N GLU A 82 -14.48 -15.59 -12.92
CA GLU A 82 -15.76 -15.02 -12.49
C GLU A 82 -15.95 -15.20 -10.97
N TRP A 83 -15.58 -16.36 -10.43
CA TRP A 83 -15.59 -16.58 -8.98
C TRP A 83 -14.56 -15.69 -8.27
N HIS A 84 -13.38 -15.50 -8.88
CA HIS A 84 -12.38 -14.58 -8.34
C HIS A 84 -12.88 -13.13 -8.34
N THR A 85 -13.55 -12.69 -9.42
CA THR A 85 -14.21 -11.38 -9.49
C THR A 85 -15.25 -11.22 -8.39
N PHE A 86 -16.14 -12.22 -8.24
CA PHE A 86 -17.16 -12.21 -7.19
C PHE A 86 -16.56 -12.09 -5.78
N ASP A 87 -15.54 -12.90 -5.48
CA ASP A 87 -14.88 -12.87 -4.18
C ASP A 87 -14.18 -11.53 -3.90
N THR A 88 -13.60 -10.92 -4.92
CA THR A 88 -13.00 -9.58 -4.83
C THR A 88 -14.05 -8.53 -4.48
N ILE A 89 -15.19 -8.53 -5.16
CA ILE A 89 -16.30 -7.59 -4.93
C ILE A 89 -16.93 -7.83 -3.54
N LYS A 90 -17.26 -9.09 -3.21
CA LYS A 90 -17.82 -9.46 -1.91
C LYS A 90 -16.83 -9.16 -0.77
N GLY A 91 -15.54 -9.48 -0.97
CA GLY A 91 -14.48 -9.20 0.00
C GLY A 91 -14.33 -7.73 0.31
N GLY A 92 -14.42 -6.86 -0.71
CA GLY A 92 -14.40 -5.40 -0.61
C GLY A 92 -15.73 -4.77 -0.16
N ASP A 93 -16.66 -5.58 0.33
CA ASP A 93 -17.98 -5.17 0.86
C ASP A 93 -18.79 -4.33 -0.13
N TYR A 94 -18.71 -4.72 -1.41
CA TYR A 94 -19.39 -4.10 -2.56
C TYR A 94 -19.02 -2.64 -2.84
N LEU A 95 -18.02 -2.09 -2.16
CA LEU A 95 -17.44 -0.79 -2.46
C LEU A 95 -16.28 -0.94 -3.48
N VAL A 96 -16.45 -1.78 -4.45
CA VAL A 96 -15.45 -2.16 -5.47
C VAL A 96 -15.96 -1.75 -6.83
N ASP A 97 -15.16 -1.04 -7.60
CA ASP A 97 -15.43 -0.81 -9.01
C ASP A 97 -15.32 -2.15 -9.76
N GLN A 98 -16.46 -2.67 -10.23
CA GLN A 98 -16.58 -4.06 -10.69
C GLN A 98 -15.86 -4.29 -12.02
N ASP A 99 -15.70 -3.28 -12.85
CA ASP A 99 -14.87 -3.32 -14.06
C ASP A 99 -13.38 -3.52 -13.71
N ALA A 100 -12.88 -2.83 -12.68
CA ALA A 100 -11.53 -3.03 -12.18
C ALA A 100 -11.32 -4.43 -11.58
N ALA A 101 -12.30 -4.94 -10.83
CA ALA A 101 -12.26 -6.30 -10.28
C ALA A 101 -12.27 -7.37 -11.38
N GLU A 102 -13.05 -7.17 -12.43
CA GLU A 102 -13.10 -8.08 -13.58
C GLU A 102 -11.79 -8.09 -14.35
N ILE A 103 -11.19 -6.93 -14.58
CA ILE A 103 -9.85 -6.79 -15.18
C ILE A 103 -8.81 -7.52 -14.33
N LEU A 104 -8.79 -7.25 -13.03
CA LEU A 104 -7.83 -7.88 -12.11
C LEU A 104 -7.91 -9.41 -12.19
N ALA A 105 -9.11 -9.97 -12.13
CA ALA A 105 -9.31 -11.42 -12.11
C ALA A 105 -8.99 -12.08 -13.47
N LYS A 106 -9.32 -11.44 -14.57
CA LYS A 106 -9.01 -11.94 -15.93
C LYS A 106 -7.51 -11.90 -16.21
N GLU A 107 -6.87 -10.78 -15.94
CA GLU A 107 -5.44 -10.59 -16.21
C GLU A 107 -4.53 -11.29 -15.17
N ALA A 108 -5.10 -11.83 -14.09
CA ALA A 108 -4.37 -12.58 -13.07
C ALA A 108 -3.61 -13.79 -13.64
N ILE A 109 -4.25 -14.51 -14.56
CA ILE A 109 -3.69 -15.72 -15.17
C ILE A 109 -2.43 -15.35 -15.96
N ASP A 110 -2.53 -14.36 -16.83
CA ASP A 110 -1.40 -13.89 -17.64
C ASP A 110 -0.30 -13.30 -16.76
N ALA A 111 -0.66 -12.57 -15.69
CA ALA A 111 0.31 -11.98 -14.76
C ALA A 111 1.15 -13.05 -14.04
N VAL A 112 0.54 -14.18 -13.64
CA VAL A 112 1.27 -15.31 -13.04
C VAL A 112 2.19 -15.97 -14.08
N ILE A 113 1.70 -16.19 -15.30
CA ILE A 113 2.50 -16.79 -16.39
C ILE A 113 3.66 -15.87 -16.80
N ASP A 114 3.43 -14.55 -16.87
CA ASP A 114 4.49 -13.56 -17.12
C ASP A 114 5.62 -13.68 -16.08
N LEU A 115 5.26 -13.73 -14.79
CA LEU A 115 6.25 -13.88 -13.71
C LEU A 115 6.98 -15.21 -13.76
N GLU A 116 6.30 -16.31 -14.08
CA GLU A 116 6.92 -17.61 -14.28
C GLU A 116 7.95 -17.56 -15.43
N ASN A 117 7.56 -16.98 -16.56
CA ASN A 117 8.45 -16.78 -17.72
C ASN A 117 9.62 -15.85 -17.41
N MET A 118 9.47 -14.92 -16.48
CA MET A 118 10.53 -14.07 -15.96
C MET A 118 11.48 -14.80 -15.00
N GLY A 119 11.12 -16.02 -14.56
CA GLY A 119 11.94 -16.87 -13.70
C GLY A 119 11.48 -16.96 -12.25
N LEU A 120 10.24 -16.58 -11.92
CA LEU A 120 9.72 -16.74 -10.56
C LEU A 120 9.56 -18.23 -10.19
N PRO A 121 10.18 -18.70 -9.09
CA PRO A 121 10.14 -20.11 -8.72
C PRO A 121 8.89 -20.42 -7.87
N PHE A 122 7.71 -20.43 -8.48
CA PHE A 122 6.50 -20.87 -7.80
C PHE A 122 6.61 -22.32 -7.31
N ASN A 123 6.01 -22.64 -6.18
CA ASN A 123 5.82 -24.01 -5.73
C ASN A 123 5.10 -24.83 -6.80
N ARG A 124 5.40 -26.13 -6.85
CA ARG A 124 4.87 -27.06 -7.86
C ARG A 124 4.08 -28.19 -7.24
N THR A 125 3.04 -28.62 -7.93
CA THR A 125 2.39 -29.89 -7.67
C THR A 125 3.30 -31.05 -8.09
N PRO A 126 3.03 -32.30 -7.66
CA PRO A 126 3.78 -33.47 -8.13
C PRO A 126 3.83 -33.62 -9.67
N GLU A 127 2.78 -33.12 -10.36
CA GLU A 127 2.66 -33.14 -11.82
C GLU A 127 3.41 -31.98 -12.50
N GLY A 128 4.08 -31.12 -11.73
CA GLY A 128 4.87 -29.98 -12.23
C GLY A 128 4.07 -28.70 -12.54
N LYS A 129 2.77 -28.65 -12.23
CA LYS A 129 1.97 -27.44 -12.36
C LYS A 129 2.26 -26.46 -11.22
N ILE A 130 1.99 -25.16 -11.40
CA ILE A 130 2.04 -24.19 -10.31
C ILE A 130 1.06 -24.62 -9.22
N ASP A 131 1.57 -24.80 -8.01
CA ASP A 131 0.75 -25.15 -6.85
C ASP A 131 -0.03 -23.92 -6.33
N GLN A 132 -1.19 -24.18 -5.78
CA GLN A 132 -2.10 -23.16 -5.24
C GLN A 132 -2.57 -23.54 -3.83
N ARG A 133 -2.68 -22.55 -2.94
CA ARG A 133 -3.15 -22.76 -1.57
C ARG A 133 -4.40 -21.94 -1.26
N ARG A 134 -5.10 -22.31 -0.19
CA ARG A 134 -6.28 -21.60 0.31
C ARG A 134 -5.88 -20.29 0.98
N PHE A 135 -6.78 -19.33 0.87
CA PHE A 135 -6.70 -18.05 1.55
C PHE A 135 -8.11 -17.60 1.98
N GLY A 136 -8.18 -16.70 2.96
CA GLY A 136 -9.45 -16.20 3.46
C GLY A 136 -10.27 -15.48 2.40
N GLY A 137 -11.55 -15.81 2.33
CA GLY A 137 -12.49 -15.20 1.40
C GLY A 137 -12.47 -15.74 -0.03
N HIS A 138 -11.51 -16.61 -0.41
CA HIS A 138 -11.49 -17.26 -1.72
C HIS A 138 -12.44 -18.44 -1.76
N THR A 139 -13.42 -18.37 -2.65
CA THR A 139 -14.50 -19.36 -2.72
C THR A 139 -14.79 -19.79 -4.15
N ARG A 140 -15.36 -20.97 -4.31
CA ARG A 140 -15.96 -21.47 -5.54
C ARG A 140 -17.48 -21.30 -5.51
N ASP A 141 -18.11 -21.35 -6.68
CA ASP A 141 -19.56 -21.27 -6.82
C ASP A 141 -20.19 -20.08 -6.08
N HIS A 142 -19.54 -18.89 -6.17
CA HIS A 142 -20.05 -17.65 -5.60
C HIS A 142 -20.29 -17.73 -4.08
N GLY A 143 -19.33 -18.27 -3.34
CA GLY A 143 -19.35 -18.30 -1.87
C GLY A 143 -19.70 -19.63 -1.23
N LYS A 144 -19.86 -20.72 -2.01
CA LYS A 144 -20.32 -22.02 -1.44
C LYS A 144 -19.27 -22.75 -0.65
N SER A 145 -17.99 -22.74 -1.08
CA SER A 145 -16.91 -23.43 -0.36
C SER A 145 -15.54 -22.81 -0.68
N PRO A 146 -14.55 -22.95 0.21
CA PRO A 146 -13.19 -22.45 -0.05
C PRO A 146 -12.54 -23.10 -1.27
N VAL A 147 -11.72 -22.31 -2.01
CA VAL A 147 -10.96 -22.78 -3.18
C VAL A 147 -9.47 -22.43 -3.03
N ARG A 148 -8.59 -23.24 -3.65
CA ARG A 148 -7.15 -22.98 -3.75
C ARG A 148 -6.88 -22.11 -4.96
N ARG A 149 -6.59 -20.82 -4.74
CA ARG A 149 -6.36 -19.81 -5.80
C ARG A 149 -5.02 -19.10 -5.67
N ALA A 150 -4.42 -19.08 -4.48
CA ALA A 150 -3.19 -18.35 -4.25
C ALA A 150 -1.96 -19.12 -4.76
N CYS A 151 -1.34 -18.65 -5.85
CA CYS A 151 -0.04 -19.10 -6.34
C CYS A 151 1.06 -18.56 -5.41
N TYR A 152 2.03 -19.39 -5.01
CA TYR A 152 2.97 -19.02 -3.96
C TYR A 152 4.37 -19.61 -4.16
N ALA A 153 5.35 -18.99 -3.51
CA ALA A 153 6.70 -19.48 -3.34
C ALA A 153 7.00 -19.52 -1.83
N ALA A 154 6.71 -20.64 -1.17
CA ALA A 154 6.67 -20.81 0.28
C ALA A 154 5.89 -19.66 0.95
N ASP A 155 6.43 -19.03 2.00
CA ASP A 155 5.93 -17.78 2.60
C ASP A 155 6.81 -16.57 2.25
N ARG A 156 7.44 -16.60 1.05
CA ARG A 156 8.38 -15.61 0.50
C ARG A 156 7.95 -15.06 -0.86
N THR A 157 6.69 -15.18 -1.20
CA THR A 157 6.22 -14.87 -2.57
C THR A 157 6.58 -13.45 -2.99
N GLY A 158 6.37 -12.46 -2.11
CA GLY A 158 6.73 -11.07 -2.40
C GLY A 158 8.23 -10.85 -2.58
N HIS A 159 9.07 -11.52 -1.77
CA HIS A 159 10.52 -11.48 -1.94
C HIS A 159 10.94 -12.03 -3.31
N MET A 160 10.38 -13.17 -3.71
CA MET A 160 10.70 -13.77 -5.00
C MET A 160 10.19 -12.91 -6.17
N ILE A 161 8.99 -12.31 -6.07
CA ILE A 161 8.50 -11.35 -7.08
C ILE A 161 9.46 -10.17 -7.20
N LEU A 162 9.84 -9.56 -6.08
CA LEU A 162 10.72 -8.39 -6.06
C LEU A 162 12.07 -8.70 -6.73
N GLN A 163 12.71 -9.82 -6.38
CA GLN A 163 13.98 -10.26 -6.98
C GLN A 163 13.83 -10.54 -8.49
N THR A 164 12.75 -11.22 -8.88
CA THR A 164 12.49 -11.55 -10.29
C THR A 164 12.29 -10.28 -11.12
N LEU A 165 11.50 -9.33 -10.65
CA LEU A 165 11.28 -8.07 -11.35
C LEU A 165 12.57 -7.24 -11.42
N TYR A 166 13.32 -7.14 -10.31
CA TYR A 166 14.60 -6.41 -10.30
C TYR A 166 15.61 -6.98 -11.30
N GLN A 167 15.82 -8.30 -11.30
CA GLN A 167 16.71 -8.97 -12.27
C GLN A 167 16.27 -8.69 -13.72
N ASN A 168 14.97 -8.70 -13.98
CA ASN A 168 14.44 -8.41 -15.31
C ASN A 168 14.58 -6.94 -15.71
N CYS A 169 14.50 -6.00 -14.78
CA CYS A 169 14.82 -4.59 -15.00
C CYS A 169 16.31 -4.42 -15.34
N VAL A 170 17.20 -5.01 -14.55
CA VAL A 170 18.66 -4.99 -14.81
C VAL A 170 18.99 -5.58 -16.18
N LYS A 171 18.41 -6.74 -16.51
CA LYS A 171 18.59 -7.39 -17.83
C LYS A 171 18.18 -6.47 -18.99
N ARG A 172 17.20 -5.59 -18.79
CA ARG A 172 16.73 -4.63 -19.80
C ARG A 172 17.45 -3.28 -19.78
N GLY A 173 18.43 -3.12 -18.88
CA GLY A 173 19.19 -1.88 -18.77
C GLY A 173 18.37 -0.70 -18.25
N ILE A 174 17.35 -0.92 -17.42
CA ILE A 174 16.56 0.13 -16.80
C ILE A 174 17.44 0.99 -15.90
N ASN A 175 17.34 2.32 -16.03
CA ASN A 175 18.08 3.28 -15.22
C ASN A 175 17.44 3.43 -13.85
N PHE A 176 18.16 3.06 -12.78
CA PHE A 176 17.76 3.24 -11.40
C PHE A 176 18.54 4.38 -10.76
N PHE A 177 17.81 5.28 -10.10
CA PHE A 177 18.34 6.30 -9.19
C PHE A 177 18.06 5.85 -7.76
N ASN A 178 19.00 5.13 -7.17
CA ASN A 178 18.88 4.51 -5.86
C ASN A 178 19.23 5.50 -4.75
N GLU A 179 18.43 5.51 -3.67
CA GLU A 179 18.59 6.42 -2.53
C GLU A 179 18.38 7.90 -2.93
N TYR A 180 17.46 8.10 -3.89
CA TYR A 180 16.94 9.40 -4.28
C TYR A 180 15.53 9.57 -3.71
N TYR A 181 15.37 10.53 -2.81
CA TYR A 181 14.10 10.79 -2.15
C TYR A 181 13.30 11.84 -2.90
N VAL A 182 12.25 11.43 -3.61
CA VAL A 182 11.33 12.36 -4.28
C VAL A 182 10.54 13.13 -3.23
N LEU A 183 10.56 14.44 -3.32
CA LEU A 183 9.99 15.37 -2.35
C LEU A 183 8.87 16.23 -2.92
N ASP A 184 8.84 16.40 -4.25
CA ASP A 184 7.85 17.23 -4.93
C ASP A 184 7.52 16.77 -6.34
N LEU A 185 6.29 17.10 -6.77
CA LEU A 185 5.80 17.01 -8.14
C LEU A 185 5.59 18.42 -8.68
N VAL A 186 6.40 18.81 -9.64
CA VAL A 186 6.30 20.15 -10.27
C VAL A 186 5.14 20.16 -11.25
N MET A 187 4.15 20.99 -10.98
CA MET A 187 3.00 21.21 -11.86
C MET A 187 3.18 22.54 -12.62
N THR A 188 2.96 22.51 -13.92
CA THR A 188 3.03 23.69 -14.79
C THR A 188 1.70 23.89 -15.50
N ASN A 189 1.20 25.12 -15.51
CA ASN A 189 -0.02 25.46 -16.22
C ASN A 189 0.26 25.59 -17.72
N VAL A 190 -0.42 24.77 -18.52
CA VAL A 190 -0.37 24.79 -19.97
C VAL A 190 -1.79 24.99 -20.49
N ASP A 191 -2.03 26.15 -21.13
CA ASP A 191 -3.35 26.51 -21.68
C ASP A 191 -4.52 26.38 -20.69
N GLY A 192 -4.26 26.75 -19.43
CA GLY A 192 -5.27 26.68 -18.36
C GLY A 192 -5.41 25.30 -17.67
N VAL A 193 -4.58 24.32 -18.05
CA VAL A 193 -4.57 22.98 -17.44
C VAL A 193 -3.22 22.74 -16.75
N ASP A 194 -3.25 22.45 -15.44
CA ASP A 194 -2.04 22.10 -14.71
C ASP A 194 -1.61 20.66 -15.08
N GLN A 195 -0.37 20.52 -15.52
CA GLN A 195 0.22 19.25 -15.95
C GLN A 195 1.54 19.01 -15.23
N PRO A 196 1.90 17.76 -14.93
CA PRO A 196 3.19 17.45 -14.34
C PRO A 196 4.31 17.72 -15.35
N SER A 197 5.35 18.40 -14.91
CA SER A 197 6.53 18.74 -15.73
C SER A 197 7.80 18.07 -15.23
N ALA A 198 7.95 17.89 -13.92
CA ALA A 198 9.09 17.22 -13.31
C ALA A 198 8.74 16.64 -11.93
N VAL A 199 9.64 15.82 -11.39
CA VAL A 199 9.74 15.56 -9.94
C VAL A 199 11.08 16.08 -9.43
N VAL A 200 11.10 16.50 -8.17
CA VAL A 200 12.30 16.95 -7.48
C VAL A 200 12.70 15.91 -6.44
N ALA A 201 13.95 15.47 -6.49
CA ALA A 201 14.48 14.48 -5.57
C ALA A 201 15.75 14.97 -4.88
N LEU A 202 15.93 14.53 -3.65
CA LEU A 202 17.17 14.68 -2.89
C LEU A 202 18.01 13.40 -3.06
N ASP A 203 19.22 13.51 -3.59
CA ASP A 203 20.22 12.45 -3.50
C ASP A 203 20.71 12.36 -2.04
N LEU A 204 20.42 11.26 -1.38
CA LEU A 204 20.76 11.07 0.04
C LEU A 204 22.27 10.98 0.26
N SER A 205 23.02 10.51 -0.71
CA SER A 205 24.45 10.29 -0.63
C SER A 205 25.27 11.59 -0.72
N SER A 206 24.83 12.53 -1.53
CA SER A 206 25.48 13.83 -1.73
C SER A 206 24.79 14.98 -0.98
N GLY A 207 23.47 14.89 -0.80
CA GLY A 207 22.62 15.97 -0.30
C GLY A 207 22.30 17.01 -1.36
N GLU A 208 22.45 16.68 -2.64
CA GLU A 208 22.18 17.55 -3.79
C GLU A 208 20.76 17.35 -4.29
N LEU A 209 20.21 18.38 -4.93
CA LEU A 209 18.87 18.33 -5.53
C LEU A 209 18.95 17.94 -7.00
N HIS A 210 18.03 17.09 -7.40
CA HIS A 210 17.88 16.58 -8.75
C HIS A 210 16.46 16.83 -9.25
N VAL A 211 16.34 17.42 -10.44
CA VAL A 211 15.08 17.63 -11.17
C VAL A 211 15.00 16.63 -12.31
N PHE A 212 13.96 15.81 -12.31
CA PHE A 212 13.70 14.84 -13.37
C PHE A 212 12.52 15.31 -14.20
N GLN A 213 12.79 15.92 -15.34
CA GLN A 213 11.77 16.31 -16.31
C GLN A 213 11.27 15.07 -17.05
N GLY A 214 9.95 14.96 -17.20
CA GLY A 214 9.30 13.86 -17.89
C GLY A 214 8.12 14.30 -18.75
N LYS A 215 7.72 13.43 -19.68
CA LYS A 215 6.43 13.56 -20.39
C LYS A 215 5.33 12.85 -19.62
N ALA A 216 5.67 11.73 -18.96
CA ALA A 216 4.76 10.99 -18.11
C ALA A 216 5.43 10.60 -16.78
N PHE A 217 4.62 10.55 -15.71
CA PHE A 217 5.06 10.22 -14.35
C PHE A 217 4.19 9.10 -13.80
N ILE A 218 4.81 8.08 -13.21
CA ILE A 218 4.10 6.95 -12.58
C ILE A 218 4.47 6.90 -11.11
N PHE A 219 3.52 7.15 -10.22
CA PHE A 219 3.69 6.99 -8.78
C PHE A 219 3.44 5.54 -8.37
N ALA A 220 4.41 4.91 -7.73
CA ALA A 220 4.39 3.52 -7.25
C ALA A 220 5.07 3.40 -5.88
N THR A 221 4.73 4.32 -4.97
CA THR A 221 5.47 4.59 -3.73
C THR A 221 5.03 3.75 -2.53
N GLY A 222 4.03 2.88 -2.71
CA GLY A 222 3.49 2.04 -1.63
C GLY A 222 2.59 2.80 -0.65
N GLY A 223 2.22 2.15 0.45
CA GLY A 223 1.26 2.65 1.43
C GLY A 223 1.83 3.62 2.46
N PHE A 224 1.02 3.87 3.51
CA PHE A 224 1.33 4.85 4.57
C PHE A 224 1.01 4.33 5.99
N GLY A 225 1.16 3.02 6.22
CA GLY A 225 0.83 2.40 7.51
C GLY A 225 1.62 2.91 8.71
N LYS A 226 2.64 3.73 8.48
CA LYS A 226 3.40 4.40 9.55
C LYS A 226 2.65 5.53 10.26
N ILE A 227 1.42 5.83 9.87
CA ILE A 227 0.51 6.60 10.72
C ILE A 227 0.08 5.82 11.98
N TYR A 228 0.20 4.48 11.99
CA TYR A 228 -0.08 3.60 13.12
C TYR A 228 1.20 3.12 13.79
N LYS A 229 1.15 2.86 15.11
CA LYS A 229 2.25 2.30 15.89
C LYS A 229 2.42 0.81 15.59
N THR A 230 1.32 0.05 15.72
CA THR A 230 1.29 -1.39 15.49
C THR A 230 0.98 -1.66 14.01
N THR A 231 2.02 -1.87 13.22
CA THR A 231 1.90 -2.05 11.77
C THR A 231 2.90 -3.07 11.24
N SER A 232 2.47 -3.83 10.24
CA SER A 232 3.33 -4.72 9.45
C SER A 232 4.14 -3.98 8.38
N ASN A 233 3.90 -2.69 8.21
CA ASN A 233 4.55 -1.88 7.20
C ASN A 233 6.01 -1.56 7.56
N ALA A 234 6.90 -1.58 6.57
CA ALA A 234 8.28 -1.13 6.70
C ALA A 234 8.34 0.33 7.17
N HIS A 235 9.44 0.71 7.85
CA HIS A 235 9.64 2.07 8.37
C HIS A 235 9.54 3.15 7.30
N THR A 236 9.82 2.83 6.05
CA THR A 236 9.82 3.73 4.89
C THR A 236 8.48 3.90 4.21
N LEU A 237 7.42 3.21 4.67
CA LEU A 237 6.04 3.39 4.16
C LEU A 237 5.36 4.54 4.89
N THR A 238 5.79 5.74 4.56
CA THR A 238 5.40 7.02 5.15
C THR A 238 4.44 7.84 4.26
N GLY A 239 4.01 7.27 3.12
CA GLY A 239 3.00 7.86 2.25
C GLY A 239 3.49 9.06 1.43
N ASP A 240 4.79 9.18 1.20
CA ASP A 240 5.39 10.36 0.58
C ASP A 240 4.74 10.68 -0.78
N GLY A 241 4.59 9.70 -1.67
CA GLY A 241 3.97 9.92 -2.97
C GLY A 241 2.50 10.34 -2.90
N VAL A 242 1.74 9.75 -1.98
CA VAL A 242 0.34 10.11 -1.74
C VAL A 242 0.26 11.55 -1.19
N GLY A 243 1.14 11.88 -0.23
CA GLY A 243 1.23 13.22 0.35
C GLY A 243 1.68 14.29 -0.64
N ILE A 244 2.61 13.97 -1.56
CA ILE A 244 3.03 14.89 -2.64
C ILE A 244 1.84 15.23 -3.53
N VAL A 245 1.10 14.22 -4.00
CA VAL A 245 -0.07 14.40 -4.87
C VAL A 245 -1.15 15.23 -4.15
N TRP A 246 -1.40 14.94 -2.87
CA TRP A 246 -2.30 15.70 -2.01
C TRP A 246 -1.93 17.19 -1.93
N ARG A 247 -0.66 17.48 -1.66
CA ARG A 247 -0.16 18.88 -1.56
C ARG A 247 -0.25 19.66 -2.86
N LYS A 248 -0.32 18.99 -4.01
CA LYS A 248 -0.57 19.63 -5.31
C LYS A 248 -2.06 19.85 -5.61
N GLY A 249 -2.93 19.65 -4.62
CA GLY A 249 -4.37 19.88 -4.74
C GLY A 249 -5.13 18.81 -5.52
N LEU A 250 -4.50 17.67 -5.79
CA LEU A 250 -5.16 16.54 -6.41
C LEU A 250 -5.90 15.70 -5.35
N PRO A 251 -7.02 15.05 -5.71
CA PRO A 251 -7.81 14.31 -4.73
C PRO A 251 -7.13 13.05 -4.21
N LEU A 252 -7.59 12.59 -3.03
CA LEU A 252 -7.36 11.25 -2.51
C LEU A 252 -8.70 10.53 -2.35
N GLU A 253 -8.71 9.22 -2.63
CA GLU A 253 -9.92 8.39 -2.62
C GLU A 253 -9.87 7.36 -1.50
N ASP A 254 -11.03 7.16 -0.81
CA ASP A 254 -11.29 6.06 0.13
C ASP A 254 -10.29 5.95 1.30
N MET A 255 -9.76 7.07 1.77
CA MET A 255 -8.68 7.13 2.76
C MET A 255 -9.06 6.56 4.13
N GLU A 256 -10.35 6.50 4.48
CA GLU A 256 -10.86 5.91 5.71
C GLU A 256 -10.72 4.39 5.78
N PHE A 257 -10.49 3.72 4.65
CA PHE A 257 -10.40 2.27 4.58
C PHE A 257 -8.95 1.80 4.70
N PHE A 258 -8.61 1.36 5.90
CA PHE A 258 -7.34 0.74 6.22
C PHE A 258 -7.57 -0.70 6.69
N GLN A 259 -6.88 -1.67 6.09
CA GLN A 259 -7.00 -3.08 6.47
C GLN A 259 -6.08 -3.41 7.64
N PHE A 260 -6.64 -4.04 8.66
CA PHE A 260 -5.89 -4.62 9.77
C PHE A 260 -5.73 -6.13 9.55
N HIS A 261 -4.49 -6.61 9.53
CA HIS A 261 -4.21 -8.04 9.39
C HIS A 261 -4.38 -8.72 10.74
N PRO A 262 -5.14 -9.84 10.84
CA PRO A 262 -5.41 -10.49 12.11
C PRO A 262 -4.16 -10.96 12.86
N THR A 263 -3.16 -11.45 12.13
CA THR A 263 -2.01 -12.17 12.69
C THR A 263 -0.70 -11.40 12.50
N GLY A 264 -0.55 -10.28 13.21
CA GLY A 264 0.76 -9.69 13.51
C GLY A 264 1.32 -10.26 14.81
N LEU A 265 2.65 -10.40 14.93
CA LEU A 265 3.30 -10.78 16.20
C LEU A 265 2.92 -9.76 17.28
N ALA A 266 2.45 -10.25 18.43
CA ALA A 266 1.97 -9.40 19.52
C ALA A 266 3.05 -8.40 19.96
N GLY A 267 2.66 -7.12 20.08
CA GLY A 267 3.53 -6.01 20.47
C GLY A 267 4.49 -5.50 19.38
N LEU A 268 4.73 -6.28 18.30
CA LEU A 268 5.69 -5.94 17.25
C LEU A 268 5.04 -5.59 15.90
N GLY A 269 3.86 -6.16 15.62
CA GLY A 269 3.17 -5.98 14.35
C GLY A 269 3.77 -6.71 13.14
N ILE A 270 4.85 -7.47 13.32
CA ILE A 270 5.49 -8.25 12.25
C ILE A 270 4.49 -9.29 11.71
N LEU A 271 4.32 -9.31 10.40
CA LEU A 271 3.32 -10.15 9.73
C LEU A 271 3.62 -11.64 9.89
N LEU A 272 2.60 -12.40 10.34
CA LEU A 272 2.50 -13.83 10.10
C LEU A 272 1.44 -14.09 9.03
N THR A 273 1.85 -14.70 7.93
CA THR A 273 1.00 -14.86 6.75
C THR A 273 -0.33 -15.55 7.05
N GLU A 274 -1.39 -15.07 6.42
CA GLU A 274 -2.69 -15.76 6.36
C GLU A 274 -2.57 -17.18 5.78
N GLY A 275 -1.52 -17.45 4.99
CA GLY A 275 -1.19 -18.78 4.50
C GLY A 275 -1.11 -19.83 5.61
N ALA A 276 -0.71 -19.46 6.82
CA ALA A 276 -0.72 -20.36 7.98
C ALA A 276 -2.13 -20.89 8.27
N ARG A 277 -3.15 -20.01 8.26
CA ARG A 277 -4.56 -20.41 8.40
C ARG A 277 -5.04 -21.21 7.19
N GLY A 278 -4.54 -20.88 6.00
CA GLY A 278 -4.77 -21.65 4.78
C GLY A 278 -4.22 -23.07 4.83
N GLU A 279 -3.10 -23.30 5.51
CA GLU A 279 -2.52 -24.61 5.78
C GLU A 279 -3.16 -25.32 7.00
N GLY A 280 -4.06 -24.64 7.73
CA GLY A 280 -4.84 -25.24 8.81
C GLY A 280 -4.57 -24.69 10.22
N ALA A 281 -3.74 -23.65 10.39
CA ALA A 281 -3.54 -23.03 11.70
C ALA A 281 -4.85 -22.45 12.27
N ILE A 282 -5.00 -22.48 13.59
CA ILE A 282 -6.24 -22.17 14.31
C ILE A 282 -6.03 -20.95 15.21
N LEU A 283 -7.00 -20.02 15.21
CA LEU A 283 -7.04 -18.92 16.17
C LEU A 283 -7.71 -19.35 17.47
N ARG A 284 -7.03 -19.11 18.60
CA ARG A 284 -7.51 -19.47 19.94
C ARG A 284 -7.47 -18.27 20.89
N ASN A 285 -8.48 -18.17 21.76
CA ASN A 285 -8.48 -17.23 22.88
C ASN A 285 -7.68 -17.78 24.09
N ALA A 286 -7.62 -17.04 25.19
CA ALA A 286 -6.87 -17.41 26.39
C ALA A 286 -7.32 -18.73 27.03
N SER A 287 -8.58 -19.15 26.84
CA SER A 287 -9.09 -20.43 27.32
C SER A 287 -8.79 -21.63 26.39
N GLY A 288 -8.15 -21.38 25.24
CA GLY A 288 -7.88 -22.39 24.21
C GLY A 288 -9.05 -22.64 23.25
N GLU A 289 -10.15 -21.87 23.35
CA GLU A 289 -11.31 -22.01 22.47
C GLU A 289 -10.97 -21.52 21.04
N ARG A 290 -11.39 -22.28 20.02
CA ARG A 290 -11.41 -21.86 18.62
C ARG A 290 -12.60 -20.94 18.38
N PHE A 291 -12.48 -19.67 18.80
CA PHE A 291 -13.59 -18.71 18.86
C PHE A 291 -14.21 -18.38 17.49
N MET A 292 -13.47 -18.51 16.40
CA MET A 292 -14.01 -18.26 15.05
C MET A 292 -15.14 -19.21 14.65
N GLU A 293 -15.31 -20.36 15.30
CA GLU A 293 -16.47 -21.24 15.10
C GLU A 293 -17.80 -20.59 15.52
N ARG A 294 -17.76 -19.67 16.51
CA ARG A 294 -18.94 -18.89 16.93
C ARG A 294 -19.30 -17.77 15.97
N TYR A 295 -18.29 -17.13 15.38
CA TYR A 295 -18.48 -15.92 14.57
C TYR A 295 -18.66 -16.20 13.08
N ALA A 296 -18.01 -17.23 12.55
CA ALA A 296 -18.04 -17.61 11.14
C ALA A 296 -18.10 -19.13 10.99
N PRO A 297 -19.22 -19.78 11.30
CA PRO A 297 -19.31 -21.24 11.40
C PRO A 297 -18.98 -21.99 10.11
N THR A 298 -19.18 -21.37 8.94
CA THR A 298 -18.93 -22.00 7.64
C THR A 298 -17.45 -22.06 7.27
N ILE A 299 -16.73 -20.96 7.39
CA ILE A 299 -15.34 -20.83 6.93
C ILE A 299 -14.34 -20.57 8.05
N LYS A 300 -14.82 -20.36 9.27
CA LYS A 300 -14.05 -20.26 10.52
C LYS A 300 -12.86 -19.30 10.38
N ASP A 301 -11.65 -19.79 10.64
CA ASP A 301 -10.41 -19.01 10.60
C ASP A 301 -10.06 -18.46 9.19
N LEU A 302 -10.74 -18.94 8.14
CA LEU A 302 -10.62 -18.43 6.77
C LEU A 302 -11.66 -17.34 6.43
N ALA A 303 -12.32 -16.76 7.44
CA ALA A 303 -13.13 -15.56 7.23
C ALA A 303 -12.27 -14.38 6.75
N PRO A 304 -12.84 -13.39 6.04
CA PRO A 304 -12.13 -12.18 5.62
C PRO A 304 -11.47 -11.46 6.78
N ARG A 305 -10.37 -10.76 6.49
CA ARG A 305 -9.51 -10.13 7.49
C ARG A 305 -10.22 -9.13 8.39
N ASP A 306 -11.12 -8.33 7.84
CA ASP A 306 -11.93 -7.38 8.60
C ASP A 306 -12.81 -8.08 9.65
N ILE A 307 -13.41 -9.20 9.28
CA ILE A 307 -14.22 -10.01 10.21
C ILE A 307 -13.35 -10.63 11.29
N VAL A 308 -12.26 -11.28 10.93
CA VAL A 308 -11.37 -11.93 11.89
C VAL A 308 -10.79 -10.92 12.87
N SER A 309 -10.29 -9.78 12.39
CA SER A 309 -9.72 -8.72 13.24
C SER A 309 -10.74 -8.16 14.23
N ARG A 310 -11.99 -7.92 13.80
CA ARG A 310 -13.07 -7.50 14.70
C ARG A 310 -13.38 -8.55 15.77
N CYS A 311 -13.46 -9.82 15.37
CA CYS A 311 -13.72 -10.92 16.30
C CYS A 311 -12.61 -11.06 17.34
N MET A 312 -11.35 -10.93 16.94
CA MET A 312 -10.19 -10.95 17.84
C MET A 312 -10.25 -9.82 18.87
N LEU A 313 -10.51 -8.59 18.43
CA LEU A 313 -10.63 -7.46 19.36
C LEU A 313 -11.84 -7.56 20.26
N LYS A 314 -12.93 -8.17 19.80
CA LYS A 314 -14.10 -8.46 20.64
C LYS A 314 -13.75 -9.50 21.73
N GLU A 315 -13.01 -10.56 21.40
CA GLU A 315 -12.51 -11.51 22.40
C GLU A 315 -11.67 -10.83 23.48
N VAL A 316 -10.78 -9.92 23.07
CA VAL A 316 -9.95 -9.12 23.98
C VAL A 316 -10.82 -8.21 24.85
N ALA A 317 -11.75 -7.44 24.25
CA ALA A 317 -12.64 -6.51 24.98
C ALA A 317 -13.55 -7.23 25.99
N GLU A 318 -13.97 -8.45 25.69
CA GLU A 318 -14.78 -9.30 26.59
C GLU A 318 -13.94 -10.09 27.63
N GLY A 319 -12.64 -9.78 27.75
CA GLY A 319 -11.75 -10.33 28.78
C GLY A 319 -11.19 -11.73 28.49
N ARG A 320 -11.34 -12.21 27.24
CA ARG A 320 -10.78 -13.51 26.82
C ARG A 320 -9.44 -13.39 26.09
N GLY A 321 -8.81 -12.21 26.17
CA GLY A 321 -7.44 -11.99 25.73
C GLY A 321 -6.42 -12.73 26.57
N ALA A 322 -5.26 -13.04 25.99
CA ALA A 322 -4.14 -13.73 26.60
C ALA A 322 -3.02 -12.74 26.99
N GLY A 323 -2.07 -13.24 27.78
CA GLY A 323 -0.92 -12.47 28.26
C GLY A 323 -1.18 -11.62 29.49
N PRO A 324 -0.17 -10.93 29.99
CA PRO A 324 -0.27 -10.10 31.21
C PRO A 324 -1.29 -8.97 31.07
N GLU A 325 -1.32 -8.32 29.91
CA GLU A 325 -2.22 -7.19 29.60
C GLU A 325 -3.57 -7.64 29.00
N LYS A 326 -3.72 -8.94 28.73
CA LYS A 326 -4.90 -9.56 28.09
C LYS A 326 -5.26 -8.93 26.72
N ASP A 327 -4.26 -8.54 25.96
CA ASP A 327 -4.39 -7.72 24.74
C ASP A 327 -4.11 -8.47 23.43
N TYR A 328 -3.72 -9.76 23.51
CA TYR A 328 -3.46 -10.60 22.33
C TYR A 328 -4.20 -11.95 22.39
N LEU A 329 -4.16 -12.69 21.31
CA LEU A 329 -4.69 -14.04 21.16
C LEU A 329 -3.60 -14.96 20.62
N TYR A 330 -3.94 -16.21 20.30
CA TYR A 330 -2.98 -17.21 19.83
C TYR A 330 -3.27 -17.69 18.42
N LEU A 331 -2.22 -17.83 17.62
CA LEU A 331 -2.21 -18.61 16.39
C LEU A 331 -1.57 -19.97 16.69
N ASP A 332 -2.40 -21.02 16.73
CA ASP A 332 -1.98 -22.40 17.02
C ASP A 332 -1.62 -23.14 15.73
N CYS A 333 -0.33 -23.44 15.57
CA CYS A 333 0.23 -24.20 14.46
C CYS A 333 0.73 -25.58 14.90
N THR A 334 0.64 -25.94 16.17
CA THR A 334 1.29 -27.11 16.77
C THR A 334 0.86 -28.44 16.13
N HIS A 335 -0.39 -28.54 15.68
CA HIS A 335 -0.96 -29.72 15.04
C HIS A 335 -0.55 -29.90 13.57
N LEU A 336 0.08 -28.91 12.93
CA LEU A 336 0.51 -28.97 11.52
C LEU A 336 1.77 -29.81 11.33
N GLY A 337 2.58 -29.93 12.37
CA GLY A 337 3.82 -30.69 12.36
C GLY A 337 5.01 -29.92 11.79
N LYS A 338 6.21 -30.36 12.22
CA LYS A 338 7.48 -29.70 11.90
C LYS A 338 7.75 -29.62 10.39
N GLU A 339 7.53 -30.71 9.66
CA GLU A 339 7.82 -30.80 8.21
C GLU A 339 7.02 -29.75 7.43
N LEU A 340 5.72 -29.59 7.68
CA LEU A 340 4.91 -28.59 6.99
C LEU A 340 5.38 -27.17 7.32
N LEU A 341 5.64 -26.88 8.61
CA LEU A 341 6.07 -25.56 9.05
C LEU A 341 7.42 -25.18 8.44
N GLU A 342 8.38 -26.07 8.38
CA GLU A 342 9.72 -25.80 7.86
C GLU A 342 9.78 -25.77 6.31
N THR A 343 8.82 -26.40 5.62
CA THR A 343 8.81 -26.43 4.14
C THR A 343 7.90 -25.38 3.50
N LYS A 344 6.70 -25.15 4.07
CA LYS A 344 5.71 -24.22 3.51
C LYS A 344 5.66 -22.87 4.21
N LEU A 345 6.09 -22.80 5.46
CA LEU A 345 5.98 -21.62 6.32
C LEU A 345 7.31 -21.34 7.06
N PRO A 346 8.48 -21.41 6.37
CA PRO A 346 9.78 -21.28 7.03
C PRO A 346 9.99 -19.91 7.67
N ASP A 347 9.57 -18.81 7.01
CA ASP A 347 9.83 -17.46 7.51
C ASP A 347 9.00 -17.14 8.74
N ILE A 348 7.69 -17.49 8.79
CA ILE A 348 6.90 -17.24 9.99
C ILE A 348 7.37 -18.07 11.18
N THR A 349 7.86 -19.29 10.93
CA THR A 349 8.45 -20.16 11.96
C THR A 349 9.71 -19.51 12.55
N GLU A 350 10.59 -19.00 11.69
CA GLU A 350 11.80 -18.30 12.10
C GLU A 350 11.49 -16.97 12.80
N PHE A 351 10.50 -16.22 12.34
CA PHE A 351 10.11 -14.94 12.96
C PHE A 351 9.59 -15.14 14.39
N ALA A 352 8.73 -16.14 14.61
CA ALA A 352 8.24 -16.44 15.95
C ALA A 352 9.38 -16.84 16.90
N ARG A 353 10.30 -17.68 16.43
CA ARG A 353 11.50 -18.09 17.18
C ARG A 353 12.42 -16.91 17.50
N THR A 354 12.73 -16.09 16.49
CA THR A 354 13.70 -15.01 16.61
C THR A 354 13.17 -13.83 17.42
N TYR A 355 11.93 -13.41 17.19
CA TYR A 355 11.41 -12.18 17.77
C TYR A 355 10.63 -12.38 19.07
N LEU A 356 10.00 -13.53 19.29
CA LEU A 356 9.24 -13.82 20.49
C LEU A 356 9.84 -14.94 21.35
N GLY A 357 10.82 -15.69 20.83
CA GLY A 357 11.34 -16.89 21.50
C GLY A 357 10.35 -18.06 21.53
N VAL A 358 9.34 -18.05 20.68
CA VAL A 358 8.25 -19.05 20.61
C VAL A 358 8.49 -19.99 19.44
N ASP A 359 8.45 -21.30 19.67
CA ASP A 359 8.54 -22.29 18.60
C ASP A 359 7.14 -22.76 18.16
N PRO A 360 6.68 -22.36 16.96
CA PRO A 360 5.35 -22.73 16.46
C PRO A 360 5.09 -24.24 16.33
N VAL A 361 6.15 -25.05 16.36
CA VAL A 361 6.05 -26.53 16.34
C VAL A 361 5.51 -27.06 17.66
N THR A 362 5.80 -26.38 18.76
CA THR A 362 5.53 -26.88 20.11
C THR A 362 4.55 -26.04 20.92
N GLU A 363 4.40 -24.76 20.57
CA GLU A 363 3.54 -23.84 21.31
C GLU A 363 2.85 -22.80 20.39
N PRO A 364 1.67 -22.29 20.77
CA PRO A 364 0.94 -21.33 19.97
C PRO A 364 1.61 -19.95 20.01
N VAL A 365 1.57 -19.24 18.88
CA VAL A 365 2.21 -17.94 18.69
C VAL A 365 1.28 -16.80 19.13
N PRO A 366 1.72 -15.88 20.01
CA PRO A 366 0.98 -14.67 20.35
C PRO A 366 0.81 -13.73 19.15
N VAL A 367 -0.46 -13.39 18.82
CA VAL A 367 -0.82 -12.55 17.68
C VAL A 367 -1.86 -11.51 18.03
N MET A 368 -1.83 -10.37 17.31
CA MET A 368 -2.81 -9.31 17.44
C MET A 368 -3.08 -8.63 16.09
N PRO A 369 -4.26 -8.03 15.88
CA PRO A 369 -4.54 -7.24 14.69
C PRO A 369 -3.52 -6.11 14.52
N THR A 370 -3.00 -5.94 13.30
CA THR A 370 -1.95 -4.96 12.97
C THR A 370 -2.32 -4.20 11.70
N ALA A 371 -2.05 -2.90 11.65
CA ALA A 371 -2.25 -2.08 10.45
C ALA A 371 -1.39 -2.64 9.30
N HIS A 372 -2.03 -2.93 8.16
CA HIS A 372 -1.39 -3.74 7.12
C HIS A 372 -1.44 -3.16 5.72
N TYR A 373 -2.60 -2.67 5.26
CA TYR A 373 -2.78 -2.23 3.88
C TYR A 373 -3.76 -1.06 3.78
N ALA A 374 -3.36 -0.01 3.05
CA ALA A 374 -4.22 1.11 2.69
C ALA A 374 -5.02 0.74 1.42
N MET A 375 -6.35 0.68 1.50
CA MET A 375 -7.19 0.50 0.31
C MET A 375 -7.34 1.79 -0.47
N GLY A 376 -7.39 2.92 0.22
CA GLY A 376 -7.43 4.26 -0.38
C GLY A 376 -6.05 4.78 -0.80
N GLY A 377 -6.06 5.86 -1.58
CA GLY A 377 -4.84 6.49 -2.09
C GLY A 377 -5.12 7.46 -3.24
N ILE A 378 -4.17 7.57 -4.17
CA ILE A 378 -4.29 8.40 -5.38
C ILE A 378 -5.33 7.75 -6.31
N PRO A 379 -6.46 8.43 -6.60
CA PRO A 379 -7.53 7.85 -7.41
C PRO A 379 -7.10 7.66 -8.87
N THR A 380 -7.36 6.49 -9.43
CA THR A 380 -7.04 6.18 -10.83
C THR A 380 -8.21 5.49 -11.53
N ASN A 381 -8.22 5.58 -12.87
CA ASN A 381 -9.04 4.72 -13.68
C ASN A 381 -8.34 3.37 -13.97
N VAL A 382 -9.00 2.47 -14.70
CA VAL A 382 -8.47 1.14 -15.05
C VAL A 382 -7.25 1.17 -15.99
N LYS A 383 -6.88 2.33 -16.52
CA LYS A 383 -5.64 2.56 -17.28
C LYS A 383 -4.51 3.09 -16.39
N ALA A 384 -4.75 3.19 -15.08
CA ALA A 384 -3.85 3.80 -14.08
C ALA A 384 -3.65 5.32 -14.24
N GLU A 385 -4.46 6.01 -15.05
CA GLU A 385 -4.44 7.47 -15.17
C GLU A 385 -5.04 8.11 -13.91
N VAL A 386 -4.37 9.11 -13.34
CA VAL A 386 -4.80 9.78 -12.10
C VAL A 386 -5.98 10.73 -12.37
N TRP A 387 -7.03 10.60 -11.58
CA TRP A 387 -8.18 11.51 -11.63
C TRP A 387 -7.83 12.89 -11.04
N ARG A 388 -8.17 13.95 -11.76
CA ARG A 388 -8.18 15.32 -11.25
C ARG A 388 -9.45 15.58 -10.42
N ASN A 389 -10.54 15.02 -10.87
CA ASN A 389 -11.87 15.02 -10.27
C ASN A 389 -12.64 13.79 -10.77
N ASN A 390 -13.95 13.70 -10.50
CA ASN A 390 -14.76 12.54 -10.90
C ASN A 390 -14.95 12.37 -12.42
N GLU A 391 -14.48 13.30 -13.26
CA GLU A 391 -14.77 13.32 -14.70
C GLU A 391 -13.50 13.40 -15.57
N VAL A 392 -12.43 14.00 -15.08
CA VAL A 392 -11.25 14.36 -15.88
C VAL A 392 -9.98 13.81 -15.24
N VAL A 393 -9.11 13.21 -16.04
CA VAL A 393 -7.77 12.76 -15.61
C VAL A 393 -6.73 13.88 -15.74
N VAL A 394 -5.62 13.73 -15.01
CA VAL A 394 -4.43 14.58 -15.16
C VAL A 394 -3.58 14.03 -16.30
N PRO A 395 -3.39 14.77 -17.40
CA PRO A 395 -2.59 14.29 -18.53
C PRO A 395 -1.16 13.96 -18.10
N GLY A 396 -0.67 12.76 -18.45
CA GLY A 396 0.70 12.34 -18.16
C GLY A 396 0.96 11.93 -16.70
N LEU A 397 -0.05 11.87 -15.84
CA LEU A 397 0.10 11.38 -14.46
C LEU A 397 -0.59 10.04 -14.26
N TYR A 398 0.16 9.08 -13.71
CA TYR A 398 -0.26 7.70 -13.45
C TYR A 398 0.07 7.31 -12.02
N ALA A 399 -0.66 6.34 -11.48
CA ALA A 399 -0.32 5.69 -10.21
C ALA A 399 -0.70 4.20 -10.24
N ALA A 400 0.07 3.36 -9.54
CA ALA A 400 -0.19 1.93 -9.46
C ALA A 400 0.31 1.33 -8.14
N GLY A 401 -0.30 0.22 -7.74
CA GLY A 401 -0.03 -0.46 -6.47
C GLY A 401 -0.63 0.29 -5.28
N GLU A 402 -0.14 0.02 -4.08
CA GLU A 402 -0.77 0.45 -2.82
C GLU A 402 -0.88 1.98 -2.62
N CYS A 403 -0.09 2.80 -3.33
CA CYS A 403 -0.28 4.25 -3.29
C CYS A 403 -1.48 4.72 -4.13
N ALA A 404 -1.99 3.88 -5.03
CA ALA A 404 -3.10 4.17 -5.92
C ALA A 404 -4.40 3.56 -5.42
N CYS A 405 -5.53 4.18 -5.78
CA CYS A 405 -6.86 3.65 -5.58
C CYS A 405 -7.57 3.53 -6.93
N VAL A 406 -7.50 2.34 -7.54
CA VAL A 406 -8.29 1.98 -8.72
C VAL A 406 -9.66 1.41 -8.30
N SER A 407 -9.98 1.50 -7.03
CA SER A 407 -11.19 1.00 -6.37
C SER A 407 -11.42 -0.51 -6.52
N VAL A 408 -10.35 -1.28 -6.72
CA VAL A 408 -10.41 -2.75 -6.86
C VAL A 408 -10.48 -3.48 -5.52
N HIS A 409 -10.08 -2.82 -4.44
CA HIS A 409 -10.06 -3.40 -3.09
C HIS A 409 -11.27 -3.00 -2.24
N GLY A 410 -11.97 -1.95 -2.64
CA GLY A 410 -13.12 -1.42 -1.91
C GLY A 410 -12.79 -1.12 -0.45
N SER A 411 -13.66 -1.51 0.45
CA SER A 411 -13.50 -1.26 1.87
C SER A 411 -12.65 -2.29 2.62
N ASN A 412 -12.29 -3.41 1.96
CA ASN A 412 -11.45 -4.47 2.55
C ASN A 412 -10.86 -5.38 1.46
N ARG A 413 -9.55 -5.37 1.32
CA ARG A 413 -8.84 -6.12 0.29
C ARG A 413 -8.91 -7.63 0.52
N LEU A 414 -9.27 -8.38 -0.51
CA LEU A 414 -9.18 -9.84 -0.52
C LEU A 414 -7.71 -10.26 -0.41
N GLY A 415 -7.41 -11.23 0.43
CA GLY A 415 -6.05 -11.77 0.60
C GLY A 415 -5.43 -12.16 -0.74
N THR A 416 -4.12 -11.93 -0.92
CA THR A 416 -3.35 -12.22 -2.14
C THR A 416 -3.63 -11.34 -3.37
N ASN A 417 -4.64 -10.47 -3.34
CA ASN A 417 -4.88 -9.50 -4.42
C ASN A 417 -3.87 -8.34 -4.46
N SER A 418 -3.12 -8.05 -3.37
CA SER A 418 -2.14 -6.95 -3.42
C SER A 418 -0.95 -7.22 -4.33
N LEU A 419 -0.39 -8.44 -4.30
CA LEU A 419 0.67 -8.83 -5.22
C LEU A 419 0.16 -8.97 -6.65
N LEU A 420 -1.11 -9.27 -6.83
CA LEU A 420 -1.76 -9.27 -8.13
C LEU A 420 -1.96 -7.85 -8.67
N ASP A 421 -2.48 -6.95 -7.84
CA ASP A 421 -2.69 -5.54 -8.18
C ASP A 421 -1.42 -4.87 -8.71
N ILE A 422 -0.30 -4.97 -7.99
CA ILE A 422 0.98 -4.39 -8.43
C ILE A 422 1.46 -4.94 -9.79
N ASN A 423 1.13 -6.19 -10.12
CA ASN A 423 1.50 -6.79 -11.40
C ASN A 423 0.54 -6.41 -12.53
N VAL A 424 -0.76 -6.40 -12.28
CA VAL A 424 -1.77 -6.04 -13.29
C VAL A 424 -1.76 -4.53 -13.57
N PHE A 425 -1.96 -3.71 -12.55
CA PHE A 425 -2.06 -2.25 -12.74
C PHE A 425 -0.69 -1.59 -12.92
N GLY A 426 0.40 -2.16 -12.38
CA GLY A 426 1.76 -1.74 -12.73
C GLY A 426 2.07 -1.95 -14.20
N LYS A 427 1.70 -3.10 -14.78
CA LYS A 427 1.79 -3.39 -16.22
C LYS A 427 0.98 -2.38 -17.03
N ARG A 428 -0.27 -2.15 -16.65
CA ARG A 428 -1.17 -1.20 -17.32
C ARG A 428 -0.64 0.24 -17.29
N ALA A 429 -0.10 0.69 -16.15
CA ALA A 429 0.52 2.00 -16.04
C ALA A 429 1.69 2.16 -17.02
N GLY A 430 2.58 1.17 -17.10
CA GLY A 430 3.70 1.18 -18.06
C GLY A 430 3.23 1.24 -19.51
N ILE A 431 2.29 0.38 -19.91
CA ILE A 431 1.75 0.35 -21.29
C ILE A 431 1.08 1.67 -21.65
N ASN A 432 0.19 2.20 -20.78
CA ASN A 432 -0.55 3.43 -21.09
C ASN A 432 0.35 4.68 -21.07
N ALA A 433 1.37 4.71 -20.20
CA ALA A 433 2.38 5.77 -20.23
C ALA A 433 3.18 5.75 -21.54
N VAL A 434 3.56 4.56 -22.04
CA VAL A 434 4.22 4.44 -23.36
C VAL A 434 3.35 4.97 -24.49
N GLU A 435 2.07 4.63 -24.51
CA GLU A 435 1.15 5.14 -25.54
C GLU A 435 1.03 6.66 -25.47
N TYR A 436 0.93 7.22 -24.27
CA TYR A 436 0.83 8.67 -24.06
C TYR A 436 2.09 9.41 -24.56
N VAL A 437 3.29 8.96 -24.22
CA VAL A 437 4.53 9.68 -24.57
C VAL A 437 4.88 9.66 -26.06
N LYS A 438 4.25 8.79 -26.86
CA LYS A 438 4.41 8.79 -28.33
C LYS A 438 4.00 10.09 -28.97
N THR A 439 3.00 10.77 -28.40
CA THR A 439 2.46 12.02 -28.95
C THR A 439 2.66 13.21 -28.03
N ALA A 440 3.00 12.99 -26.76
CA ALA A 440 3.21 14.05 -25.79
C ALA A 440 4.56 14.75 -25.98
N SER A 441 4.58 16.04 -25.71
CA SER A 441 5.79 16.86 -25.62
C SER A 441 6.18 17.09 -24.17
N PHE A 442 7.43 17.47 -23.92
CA PHE A 442 7.86 17.89 -22.59
C PHE A 442 7.13 19.19 -22.20
N VAL A 443 6.53 19.18 -21.01
CA VAL A 443 5.94 20.37 -20.41
C VAL A 443 7.06 21.31 -19.96
N PRO A 444 7.00 22.62 -20.24
CA PRO A 444 8.01 23.56 -19.81
C PRO A 444 8.18 23.58 -18.29
N LEU A 445 9.43 23.67 -17.83
CA LEU A 445 9.73 23.84 -16.41
C LEU A 445 9.51 25.30 -15.98
N PRO A 446 9.08 25.55 -14.72
CA PRO A 446 9.17 26.90 -14.14
C PRO A 446 10.63 27.30 -13.98
N THR A 447 10.86 28.59 -13.69
CA THR A 447 12.22 29.17 -13.61
C THR A 447 13.08 28.49 -12.54
N ASP A 448 12.51 28.14 -11.40
CA ASP A 448 13.19 27.41 -10.32
C ASP A 448 12.31 26.23 -9.85
N PRO A 449 12.36 25.08 -10.54
CA PRO A 449 11.53 23.93 -10.21
C PRO A 449 11.88 23.28 -8.87
N ALA A 450 13.08 23.51 -8.33
CA ALA A 450 13.55 22.97 -7.06
C ALA A 450 13.37 23.94 -5.86
N GLY A 451 12.83 25.13 -6.09
CA GLY A 451 12.76 26.20 -5.10
C GLY A 451 11.98 25.81 -3.84
N GLU A 452 10.76 25.28 -4.00
CA GLU A 452 9.93 24.84 -2.86
C GLU A 452 10.64 23.77 -2.00
N VAL A 453 11.27 22.79 -2.64
CA VAL A 453 12.02 21.72 -1.93
C VAL A 453 13.25 22.30 -1.22
N ARG A 454 13.98 23.21 -1.88
CA ARG A 454 15.15 23.86 -1.28
C ARG A 454 14.76 24.63 -0.01
N GLU A 455 13.70 25.42 -0.09
CA GLU A 455 13.18 26.19 1.05
C GLU A 455 12.71 25.28 2.20
N LEU A 456 11.99 24.20 1.88
CA LEU A 456 11.55 23.22 2.87
C LEU A 456 12.75 22.60 3.61
N LEU A 457 13.71 22.06 2.89
CA LEU A 457 14.87 21.38 3.47
C LEU A 457 15.76 22.33 4.27
N GLU A 458 16.01 23.53 3.75
CA GLU A 458 16.79 24.56 4.48
C GLU A 458 16.04 25.06 5.72
N GLY A 459 14.74 25.27 5.61
CA GLY A 459 13.89 25.68 6.73
C GLY A 459 13.96 24.68 7.88
N ILE A 460 13.83 23.39 7.60
CA ILE A 460 13.94 22.34 8.61
C ILE A 460 15.39 22.23 9.17
N ARG A 461 16.37 22.25 8.27
CA ARG A 461 17.78 22.07 8.66
C ARG A 461 18.31 23.23 9.51
N SER A 462 17.92 24.47 9.18
CA SER A 462 18.33 25.66 9.93
C SER A 462 17.50 25.90 11.20
N SER A 463 16.39 25.20 11.37
CA SER A 463 15.51 25.40 12.53
C SER A 463 16.25 25.18 13.85
N THR A 464 16.00 26.08 14.79
CA THR A 464 16.44 26.01 16.19
C THR A 464 15.34 25.53 17.13
N GLY A 465 14.27 24.99 16.58
CA GLY A 465 13.12 24.48 17.32
C GLY A 465 13.51 23.40 18.34
N THR A 466 12.68 23.24 19.35
CA THR A 466 12.95 22.35 20.49
C THR A 466 12.17 21.03 20.45
N GLU A 467 11.18 20.94 19.57
CA GLU A 467 10.36 19.74 19.42
C GLU A 467 11.13 18.61 18.72
N ARG A 468 10.98 17.40 19.25
CA ARG A 468 11.66 16.20 18.72
C ARG A 468 10.72 15.44 17.79
N ILE A 469 11.18 15.14 16.59
CA ILE A 469 10.42 14.41 15.55
C ILE A 469 9.92 13.06 16.09
N ALA A 470 10.80 12.29 16.74
CA ALA A 470 10.45 10.99 17.31
C ALA A 470 9.33 11.06 18.36
N VAL A 471 9.28 12.15 19.14
CA VAL A 471 8.22 12.36 20.15
C VAL A 471 6.89 12.65 19.47
N LEU A 472 6.86 13.54 18.48
CA LEU A 472 5.64 13.87 17.74
C LEU A 472 5.12 12.66 16.96
N ARG A 473 6.00 11.92 16.28
CA ARG A 473 5.66 10.68 15.57
C ARG A 473 5.06 9.63 16.52
N LYS A 474 5.67 9.44 17.69
CA LYS A 474 5.16 8.50 18.69
C LYS A 474 3.75 8.87 19.16
N ILE A 475 3.49 10.14 19.44
CA ILE A 475 2.16 10.61 19.87
C ILE A 475 1.13 10.35 18.76
N LEU A 476 1.44 10.72 17.51
CA LEU A 476 0.57 10.45 16.38
C LEU A 476 0.21 8.96 16.30
N GLN A 477 1.22 8.10 16.29
CA GLN A 477 1.06 6.66 16.13
C GLN A 477 0.26 6.01 17.27
N GLU A 478 0.50 6.42 18.50
CA GLU A 478 -0.22 5.90 19.68
C GLU A 478 -1.68 6.35 19.70
N GLU A 479 -1.97 7.58 19.31
CA GLU A 479 -3.33 8.08 19.24
C GLU A 479 -4.13 7.47 18.08
N MET A 480 -3.49 7.27 16.93
CA MET A 480 -4.10 6.56 15.80
C MET A 480 -4.41 5.09 16.15
N ASP A 481 -3.52 4.39 16.84
CA ASP A 481 -3.76 3.03 17.31
C ASP A 481 -4.92 2.95 18.31
N LYS A 482 -5.03 3.91 19.23
CA LYS A 482 -6.07 3.89 20.27
C LYS A 482 -7.45 4.25 19.74
N LYS A 483 -7.55 5.19 18.78
CA LYS A 483 -8.80 5.91 18.49
C LYS A 483 -9.28 5.81 17.04
N ALA A 484 -8.41 5.40 16.11
CA ALA A 484 -8.70 5.32 14.68
C ALA A 484 -8.30 3.98 14.04
N GLN A 485 -8.18 2.93 14.84
CA GLN A 485 -7.85 1.57 14.38
C GLN A 485 -9.09 0.86 13.82
N VAL A 486 -9.38 -0.38 14.25
CA VAL A 486 -10.51 -1.18 13.77
C VAL A 486 -11.83 -0.59 14.25
N PHE A 487 -11.96 -0.31 15.56
CA PHE A 487 -13.16 0.31 16.14
C PHE A 487 -13.02 1.82 16.24
N ARG A 488 -14.06 2.54 15.85
CA ARG A 488 -14.11 4.01 15.77
C ARG A 488 -15.45 4.54 16.24
N THR A 489 -15.44 5.72 16.90
CA THR A 489 -16.65 6.49 17.21
C THR A 489 -16.46 7.94 16.76
N ASP A 490 -17.52 8.75 16.69
CA ASP A 490 -17.37 10.17 16.41
C ASP A 490 -16.51 10.87 17.46
N GLU A 491 -16.68 10.48 18.75
CA GLU A 491 -15.88 11.00 19.85
C GLU A 491 -14.40 10.66 19.71
N SER A 492 -14.06 9.37 19.49
CA SER A 492 -12.65 8.95 19.32
C SER A 492 -11.97 9.61 18.13
N LEU A 493 -12.71 9.74 17.01
CA LEU A 493 -12.20 10.41 15.80
C LEU A 493 -12.06 11.92 15.99
N ALA A 494 -12.94 12.57 16.76
CA ALA A 494 -12.80 13.99 17.11
C ALA A 494 -11.54 14.24 17.95
N GLU A 495 -11.32 13.42 19.00
CA GLU A 495 -10.14 13.53 19.86
C GLU A 495 -8.82 13.37 19.10
N VAL A 496 -8.72 12.41 18.18
CA VAL A 496 -7.50 12.25 17.37
C VAL A 496 -7.33 13.40 16.38
N THR A 497 -8.43 13.99 15.86
CA THR A 497 -8.36 15.20 15.04
C THR A 497 -7.71 16.35 15.80
N GLU A 498 -8.15 16.61 17.05
CA GLU A 498 -7.55 17.64 17.90
C GLU A 498 -6.07 17.38 18.18
N THR A 499 -5.71 16.10 18.41
CA THR A 499 -4.31 15.72 18.59
C THR A 499 -3.48 16.01 17.33
N ILE A 500 -3.97 15.69 16.14
CA ILE A 500 -3.27 15.97 14.87
C ILE A 500 -3.08 17.48 14.68
N HIS A 501 -4.10 18.30 14.99
CA HIS A 501 -3.98 19.77 14.92
C HIS A 501 -2.89 20.29 15.87
N LEU A 502 -2.87 19.80 17.11
CA LEU A 502 -1.81 20.15 18.06
C LEU A 502 -0.43 19.74 17.54
N LEU A 503 -0.31 18.51 16.99
CA LEU A 503 0.95 18.02 16.43
C LEU A 503 1.41 18.85 15.24
N ARG A 504 0.51 19.31 14.37
CA ARG A 504 0.84 20.22 13.26
C ARG A 504 1.41 21.55 13.77
N GLN A 505 0.86 22.08 14.85
CA GLN A 505 1.38 23.32 15.46
C GLN A 505 2.77 23.11 16.05
N ARG A 506 2.97 22.00 16.77
CA ARG A 506 4.27 21.61 17.32
C ARG A 506 5.29 21.27 16.24
N TYR A 507 4.86 20.70 15.12
CA TYR A 507 5.71 20.41 13.97
C TYR A 507 6.39 21.67 13.40
N LYS A 508 5.76 22.84 13.46
CA LYS A 508 6.39 24.11 13.07
C LYS A 508 7.60 24.50 13.93
N ASN A 509 7.74 23.90 15.12
CA ASN A 509 8.84 24.13 16.06
C ASN A 509 9.79 22.92 16.19
N ILE A 510 9.84 22.03 15.18
CA ILE A 510 10.79 20.91 15.20
C ILE A 510 12.23 21.39 15.05
N GLY A 511 13.16 20.70 15.70
CA GLY A 511 14.59 20.90 15.55
C GLY A 511 15.29 19.60 15.20
N VAL A 512 15.98 19.59 14.05
CA VAL A 512 16.85 18.48 13.65
C VAL A 512 18.23 18.66 14.30
N GLN A 513 18.81 17.58 14.79
CA GLN A 513 20.13 17.60 15.43
C GLN A 513 21.26 17.53 14.42
N ASP A 514 21.12 16.66 13.42
CA ASP A 514 22.05 16.56 12.32
C ASP A 514 21.84 17.72 11.34
N LYS A 515 22.84 18.59 11.22
CA LYS A 515 22.86 19.72 10.28
C LYS A 515 23.60 19.39 8.98
N GLY A 516 24.10 18.17 8.83
CA GLY A 516 24.75 17.67 7.64
C GLY A 516 23.79 17.56 6.45
N ARG A 517 24.37 17.28 5.29
CA ARG A 517 23.58 17.09 4.05
C ARG A 517 23.50 15.63 3.63
N ARG A 518 24.55 14.83 3.90
CA ARG A 518 24.70 13.47 3.43
C ARG A 518 24.07 12.48 4.40
N PHE A 519 23.22 11.59 3.90
CA PHE A 519 22.52 10.57 4.69
C PHE A 519 21.90 11.11 5.99
N ASN A 520 21.37 12.34 5.93
CA ASN A 520 20.73 12.99 7.08
C ASN A 520 19.35 12.39 7.34
N THR A 521 19.32 11.30 8.10
CA THR A 521 18.07 10.61 8.45
C THR A 521 17.17 11.44 9.35
N ASP A 522 17.70 12.33 10.17
CA ASP A 522 16.93 13.24 11.02
C ASP A 522 16.11 14.24 10.15
N LEU A 523 16.72 14.76 9.09
CA LEU A 523 16.04 15.59 8.10
C LEU A 523 14.97 14.81 7.33
N LEU A 524 15.28 13.58 6.91
CA LEU A 524 14.32 12.72 6.21
C LEU A 524 13.10 12.45 7.07
N GLU A 525 13.31 12.03 8.32
CA GLU A 525 12.22 11.72 9.26
C GLU A 525 11.37 12.96 9.58
N ALA A 526 11.96 14.15 9.55
CA ALA A 526 11.22 15.40 9.68
C ALA A 526 10.24 15.61 8.54
N VAL A 527 10.70 15.41 7.30
CA VAL A 527 9.83 15.54 6.10
C VAL A 527 8.75 14.46 6.07
N GLU A 528 9.12 13.21 6.38
CA GLU A 528 8.19 12.08 6.47
C GLU A 528 7.07 12.33 7.48
N LEU A 529 7.40 12.91 8.65
CA LEU A 529 6.39 13.25 9.66
C LEU A 529 5.37 14.25 9.12
N GLY A 530 5.80 15.20 8.30
CA GLY A 530 4.89 16.15 7.64
C GLY A 530 3.85 15.42 6.77
N PHE A 531 4.27 14.47 5.94
CA PHE A 531 3.36 13.65 5.13
C PHE A 531 2.46 12.75 5.99
N LEU A 532 3.00 12.14 7.05
CA LEU A 532 2.20 11.31 7.97
C LEU A 532 1.10 12.11 8.66
N LEU A 533 1.36 13.36 9.06
CA LEU A 533 0.35 14.25 9.64
C LEU A 533 -0.75 14.59 8.63
N ASP A 534 -0.38 14.90 7.38
CA ASP A 534 -1.34 15.18 6.31
C ASP A 534 -2.26 13.98 6.07
N LEU A 535 -1.69 12.80 5.89
CA LEU A 535 -2.46 11.59 5.57
C LEU A 535 -3.31 11.10 6.75
N ALA A 536 -2.80 11.16 7.98
CA ALA A 536 -3.57 10.81 9.16
C ALA A 536 -4.81 11.71 9.30
N GLU A 537 -4.68 12.99 9.01
CA GLU A 537 -5.80 13.94 9.04
C GLU A 537 -6.86 13.61 8.00
N VAL A 538 -6.46 13.32 6.75
CA VAL A 538 -7.40 12.91 5.69
C VAL A 538 -8.11 11.59 6.05
N VAL A 539 -7.38 10.61 6.59
CA VAL A 539 -7.96 9.33 7.07
C VAL A 539 -9.03 9.57 8.12
N VAL A 540 -8.71 10.36 9.14
CA VAL A 540 -9.63 10.62 10.27
C VAL A 540 -10.82 11.45 9.83
N TYR A 541 -10.60 12.48 9.00
CA TYR A 541 -11.66 13.33 8.48
C TYR A 541 -12.64 12.54 7.60
N SER A 542 -12.13 11.70 6.69
CA SER A 542 -12.96 10.81 5.87
C SER A 542 -13.73 9.80 6.72
N ALA A 543 -13.06 9.15 7.69
CA ALA A 543 -13.67 8.19 8.60
C ALA A 543 -14.81 8.80 9.44
N ARG A 544 -14.65 10.03 9.92
CA ARG A 544 -15.65 10.73 10.71
C ARG A 544 -16.92 11.05 9.90
N ASN A 545 -16.75 11.36 8.62
CA ASN A 545 -17.85 11.73 7.73
C ASN A 545 -18.58 10.52 7.10
N ARG A 546 -17.99 9.32 7.10
CA ARG A 546 -18.65 8.09 6.68
C ARG A 546 -19.39 7.46 7.88
N LYS A 547 -20.69 7.69 7.95
CA LYS A 547 -21.56 7.27 9.07
C LYS A 547 -22.20 5.91 8.82
N GLU A 548 -21.38 4.91 8.59
CA GLU A 548 -21.74 3.51 8.41
C GLU A 548 -20.61 2.60 8.91
N SER A 549 -20.83 1.30 8.96
CA SER A 549 -19.79 0.27 9.11
C SER A 549 -19.69 -0.56 7.85
N ARG A 550 -18.50 -0.58 7.21
CA ARG A 550 -18.25 -1.30 5.96
C ARG A 550 -16.78 -1.77 5.92
N GLY A 551 -16.56 -3.08 5.74
CA GLY A 551 -15.22 -3.64 5.59
C GLY A 551 -14.26 -3.26 6.72
N GLY A 552 -13.15 -2.61 6.39
CA GLY A 552 -12.15 -2.13 7.34
C GLY A 552 -12.56 -0.90 8.16
N HIS A 553 -13.67 -0.27 7.86
CA HIS A 553 -14.22 0.88 8.58
C HIS A 553 -15.37 0.43 9.47
N GLN A 554 -15.12 0.30 10.78
CA GLN A 554 -16.11 -0.12 11.77
C GLN A 554 -16.44 1.04 12.72
N ARG A 555 -17.66 1.54 12.64
CA ARG A 555 -18.20 2.58 13.51
C ARG A 555 -19.06 1.94 14.60
N GLU A 556 -18.68 2.09 15.86
CA GLU A 556 -19.48 1.56 16.98
C GLU A 556 -20.76 2.39 17.24
N ASP A 557 -20.78 3.62 16.75
CA ASP A 557 -21.95 4.51 16.75
C ASP A 557 -22.84 4.39 15.48
N TYR A 558 -22.38 3.66 14.44
CA TYR A 558 -23.11 3.37 13.19
C TYR A 558 -22.84 1.95 12.73
N LEU A 559 -23.41 0.96 13.41
CA LEU A 559 -23.06 -0.46 13.27
C LEU A 559 -23.45 -1.09 11.93
N VAL A 560 -24.36 -0.49 11.19
CA VAL A 560 -24.97 -1.08 9.98
C VAL A 560 -24.32 -0.50 8.73
N ARG A 561 -24.12 -1.36 7.71
CA ARG A 561 -23.78 -0.94 6.36
C ARG A 561 -25.00 -0.23 5.74
N ASP A 562 -24.76 0.92 5.14
CA ASP A 562 -25.80 1.77 4.56
C ASP A 562 -25.56 1.95 3.05
N ASP A 563 -26.14 1.06 2.26
CA ASP A 563 -26.00 1.10 0.80
C ASP A 563 -26.77 2.25 0.14
N GLU A 564 -27.80 2.77 0.79
CA GLU A 564 -28.58 3.89 0.26
C GLU A 564 -27.78 5.19 0.26
N ASN A 565 -27.08 5.47 1.35
CA ASN A 565 -26.36 6.73 1.55
C ASN A 565 -24.86 6.63 1.24
N TYR A 566 -24.23 5.44 1.39
CA TYR A 566 -22.77 5.29 1.38
C TYR A 566 -22.22 4.24 0.41
N LEU A 567 -23.01 3.68 -0.52
CA LEU A 567 -22.46 2.86 -1.62
C LEU A 567 -21.82 3.78 -2.68
N LYS A 568 -20.77 4.47 -2.26
CA LYS A 568 -20.02 5.47 -3.05
C LYS A 568 -18.64 5.69 -2.44
N HIS A 569 -17.68 5.99 -3.28
CA HIS A 569 -16.32 6.32 -2.87
C HIS A 569 -16.27 7.72 -2.25
N THR A 570 -15.40 7.87 -1.26
CA THR A 570 -15.07 9.17 -0.66
C THR A 570 -13.96 9.83 -1.46
N MET A 571 -14.17 11.06 -1.93
CA MET A 571 -13.17 11.85 -2.62
C MET A 571 -12.79 13.06 -1.75
N ALA A 572 -11.57 13.06 -1.22
CA ALA A 572 -11.05 14.17 -0.43
C ALA A 572 -10.27 15.16 -1.31
N TYR A 573 -10.56 16.43 -1.18
CA TYR A 573 -9.90 17.53 -1.90
C TYR A 573 -9.30 18.52 -0.91
N LEU A 574 -8.08 18.97 -1.20
CA LEU A 574 -7.43 20.03 -0.44
C LEU A 574 -7.97 21.41 -0.90
N LYS A 575 -8.35 22.24 0.07
CA LYS A 575 -8.71 23.65 -0.16
C LYS A 575 -7.62 24.54 0.45
N GLY A 576 -6.77 25.11 -0.37
CA GLY A 576 -5.70 25.97 0.13
C GLY A 576 -4.45 25.22 0.58
N ASP A 577 -3.81 25.66 1.66
CA ASP A 577 -2.54 25.11 2.15
C ASP A 577 -2.76 23.89 3.04
N ALA A 578 -2.10 22.76 2.72
CA ALA A 578 -2.11 21.54 3.51
C ALA A 578 -1.59 21.74 4.95
N MET A 579 -0.75 22.74 5.17
CA MET A 579 -0.19 23.09 6.48
C MET A 579 -1.09 24.04 7.30
N SER A 580 -2.29 24.34 6.82
CA SER A 580 -3.29 25.10 7.57
C SER A 580 -3.73 24.34 8.83
N ALA A 581 -4.21 25.08 9.83
CA ALA A 581 -4.32 24.53 11.18
C ALA A 581 -5.63 23.78 11.49
N ASP A 582 -6.62 23.79 10.59
CA ASP A 582 -7.95 23.23 10.86
C ASP A 582 -8.45 22.37 9.69
N ALA A 583 -8.68 21.06 9.92
CA ALA A 583 -9.15 20.12 8.92
C ALA A 583 -10.52 20.49 8.33
N ALA A 584 -11.42 21.07 9.13
CA ALA A 584 -12.74 21.49 8.66
C ALA A 584 -12.66 22.60 7.61
N ASP A 585 -11.61 23.42 7.67
CA ASP A 585 -11.43 24.57 6.79
C ASP A 585 -10.71 24.23 5.49
N HIS A 586 -9.86 23.20 5.46
CA HIS A 586 -9.05 22.91 4.29
C HIS A 586 -9.32 21.57 3.60
N ILE A 587 -10.12 20.67 4.17
CA ILE A 587 -10.53 19.43 3.51
C ILE A 587 -12.00 19.54 3.05
N LYS A 588 -12.23 19.28 1.77
CA LYS A 588 -13.57 19.09 1.21
C LYS A 588 -13.75 17.63 0.83
N LEU A 589 -14.85 17.01 1.25
CA LEU A 589 -15.26 15.71 0.75
C LEU A 589 -16.28 15.85 -0.38
N ASP A 590 -16.15 14.98 -1.35
CA ASP A 590 -17.10 14.73 -2.42
C ASP A 590 -17.29 13.22 -2.56
N TRP A 591 -18.21 12.79 -3.40
CA TRP A 591 -18.57 11.39 -3.55
C TRP A 591 -18.56 10.97 -5.02
N LYS A 592 -17.99 9.80 -5.29
CA LYS A 592 -17.98 9.17 -6.61
C LYS A 592 -18.82 7.87 -6.54
N PRO A 593 -19.78 7.64 -7.45
CA PRO A 593 -20.55 6.40 -7.46
C PRO A 593 -19.66 5.19 -7.76
N VAL A 594 -19.97 4.04 -7.15
CA VAL A 594 -19.34 2.75 -7.45
C VAL A 594 -19.78 2.27 -8.83
N VAL A 595 -18.85 1.74 -9.62
CA VAL A 595 -19.15 1.10 -10.91
C VAL A 595 -19.71 -0.30 -10.70
N ILE A 596 -21.02 -0.47 -10.91
CA ILE A 596 -21.70 -1.77 -10.74
C ILE A 596 -22.02 -2.34 -12.13
N THR A 597 -21.43 -3.48 -12.46
CA THR A 597 -21.62 -4.14 -13.77
C THR A 597 -22.38 -5.47 -13.68
N ARG A 598 -22.19 -6.25 -12.62
CA ARG A 598 -22.70 -7.62 -12.50
C ARG A 598 -23.44 -7.92 -11.19
N TYR A 599 -22.87 -7.50 -10.05
CA TYR A 599 -23.32 -7.97 -8.74
C TYR A 599 -23.90 -6.81 -7.93
N GLN A 600 -25.17 -6.93 -7.58
CA GLN A 600 -25.80 -6.01 -6.64
C GLN A 600 -25.33 -6.28 -5.20
N PRO A 601 -25.26 -5.26 -4.33
CA PRO A 601 -24.90 -5.45 -2.94
C PRO A 601 -25.79 -6.48 -2.24
N MET A 602 -25.16 -7.42 -1.54
CA MET A 602 -25.81 -8.43 -0.73
C MET A 602 -25.19 -8.45 0.67
N GLU A 603 -25.90 -9.05 1.63
CA GLU A 603 -25.33 -9.30 2.95
C GLU A 603 -24.14 -10.26 2.86
N ARG A 604 -23.02 -9.91 3.50
CA ARG A 604 -21.85 -10.80 3.55
C ARG A 604 -22.05 -11.88 4.62
N LYS A 605 -22.34 -13.10 4.20
CA LYS A 605 -22.39 -14.31 5.05
C LYS A 605 -21.21 -15.22 4.79
N TYR A 606 -20.61 -15.74 5.88
CA TYR A 606 -19.40 -16.59 5.86
C TYR A 606 -19.51 -17.77 6.83
#